data_63232cd3e44c667bd72cefead205224d
#
_entry.id   63232cd3e44c667bd72cefead205224d
#
_cell.length_a   1.000
_cell.length_b   1.000
_cell.length_c   1.000
_cell.angle_alpha   90.00
_cell.angle_beta   90.00
_cell.angle_gamma   90.00
#
_symmetry.space_group_name_H-M   'P 1'
#
loop_
_entity.id
_entity.type
_entity.pdbx_description
1 polymer ?
#
loop_
_entity_poly.entity_id
_entity_poly.type
_entity_poly.pdbx_seq_one_letter_code
_entity_poly.pdbx_strand_id
1 'polypeptide(L)'
;MTATMRELRTFFGEALSTPISAGLDPANCVRKPVQGERQLGAFILPPFQREAVWRESQKVALIESVFIGLPFGGYVVNHGSRLGGPASLWLLDGQQRWTALTEFVEDGFAVRGRVWSELDREDQFLFRNTVFPCHVVRYDDEAVLRDLYDRLAYGGTAHAEPEPESSTSMAP
;
A
#
# COMPACT_ATOMS: atom_id res chain seq x y z
N MET A 1 -26.69 7.29 26.23
CA MET A 1 -25.99 8.54 25.90
C MET A 1 -25.46 8.38 24.49
N THR A 2 -25.85 9.22 23.53
CA THR A 2 -25.38 9.15 22.16
C THR A 2 -23.98 9.78 22.11
N ALA A 3 -22.98 9.01 21.68
CA ALA A 3 -21.62 9.52 21.53
C ALA A 3 -21.59 10.76 20.61
N THR A 4 -20.80 11.76 20.96
CA THR A 4 -20.63 12.93 20.12
C THR A 4 -19.73 12.57 18.93
N MET A 5 -19.83 13.30 17.81
CA MET A 5 -18.96 13.08 16.64
C MET A 5 -17.46 13.24 16.97
N ARG A 6 -17.11 13.98 18.03
CA ARG A 6 -15.73 14.11 18.52
C ARG A 6 -15.23 12.82 19.18
N GLU A 7 -16.10 12.08 19.88
CA GLU A 7 -15.77 10.80 20.51
C GLU A 7 -15.53 9.69 19.49
N LEU A 8 -16.02 9.89 18.24
CA LEU A 8 -15.71 8.99 17.12
C LEU A 8 -14.32 9.18 16.55
N ARG A 9 -13.62 10.29 16.89
CA ARG A 9 -12.26 10.53 16.44
C ARG A 9 -11.27 9.75 17.30
N THR A 10 -11.21 8.44 17.04
CA THR A 10 -10.37 7.50 17.80
C THR A 10 -8.97 7.30 17.24
N PHE A 11 -8.75 7.67 15.95
CA PHE A 11 -7.46 7.51 15.30
C PHE A 11 -6.80 8.85 15.05
N PHE A 12 -5.56 8.97 15.54
CA PHE A 12 -4.71 10.14 15.34
C PHE A 12 -3.51 9.70 14.52
N GLY A 13 -3.33 10.33 13.36
CA GLY A 13 -2.20 10.07 12.49
C GLY A 13 -1.60 11.36 11.96
N GLU A 14 -0.36 11.27 11.54
CA GLU A 14 0.41 12.35 10.94
C GLU A 14 0.55 12.09 9.44
N ALA A 15 0.18 13.08 8.62
CA ALA A 15 0.40 13.02 7.18
C ALA A 15 1.85 13.38 6.86
N LEU A 16 2.53 12.49 6.17
CA LEU A 16 3.89 12.66 5.71
C LEU A 16 3.97 12.45 4.19
N SER A 17 5.06 12.91 3.62
CA SER A 17 5.40 12.68 2.22
C SER A 17 6.78 12.05 2.17
N THR A 18 6.85 10.80 1.67
CA THR A 18 8.09 10.06 1.58
C THR A 18 8.36 9.65 0.14
N PRO A 19 9.62 9.64 -0.33
CA PRO A 19 9.93 9.09 -1.64
C PRO A 19 9.69 7.57 -1.68
N ILE A 20 9.32 7.03 -2.83
CA ILE A 20 9.14 5.60 -3.05
C ILE A 20 10.38 4.81 -2.59
N SER A 21 11.59 5.32 -2.85
CA SER A 21 12.85 4.69 -2.44
C SER A 21 12.94 4.38 -0.94
N ALA A 22 12.32 5.20 -0.08
CA ALA A 22 12.37 4.97 1.36
C ALA A 22 11.64 3.69 1.79
N GLY A 23 10.56 3.32 1.11
CA GLY A 23 9.80 2.11 1.40
C GLY A 23 10.27 0.87 0.65
N LEU A 24 11.03 1.03 -0.45
CA LEU A 24 11.54 -0.11 -1.23
C LEU A 24 12.72 -0.82 -0.55
N ASP A 25 13.58 -0.09 0.16
CA ASP A 25 14.81 -0.65 0.72
C ASP A 25 14.51 -1.48 1.99
N PRO A 26 14.72 -2.81 1.96
CA PRO A 26 14.53 -3.67 3.13
C PRO A 26 15.44 -3.31 4.32
N ALA A 27 16.57 -2.64 4.07
CA ALA A 27 17.49 -2.19 5.13
C ALA A 27 16.87 -1.09 6.00
N ASN A 28 15.86 -0.39 5.52
CA ASN A 28 15.10 0.59 6.29
C ASN A 28 14.09 -0.07 7.28
N CYS A 29 13.91 -1.39 7.22
CA CYS A 29 13.10 -2.11 8.17
C CYS A 29 13.84 -2.23 9.52
N VAL A 30 13.34 -1.55 10.54
CA VAL A 30 14.03 -1.39 11.85
C VAL A 30 13.96 -2.63 12.75
N ARG A 31 13.23 -3.67 12.36
CA ARG A 31 13.14 -4.95 13.06
C ARG A 31 12.89 -6.10 12.10
N LYS A 32 13.13 -7.32 12.54
CA LYS A 32 12.78 -8.52 11.77
C LYS A 32 11.31 -8.91 11.97
N PRO A 33 10.64 -9.49 10.96
CA PRO A 33 9.33 -10.11 11.14
C PRO A 33 9.37 -11.22 12.19
N VAL A 34 8.29 -11.35 12.94
CA VAL A 34 8.06 -12.48 13.85
C VAL A 34 7.05 -13.46 13.24
N GLN A 35 6.71 -14.54 13.96
CA GLN A 35 5.79 -15.57 13.46
C GLN A 35 4.47 -14.95 12.95
N GLY A 36 4.09 -15.30 11.74
CA GLY A 36 2.87 -14.82 11.07
C GLY A 36 3.03 -13.48 10.35
N GLU A 37 4.10 -12.74 10.57
CA GLU A 37 4.42 -11.51 9.86
C GLU A 37 5.22 -11.78 8.58
N ARG A 38 5.12 -10.85 7.62
CA ARG A 38 5.89 -10.89 6.36
C ARG A 38 6.54 -9.55 6.12
N GLN A 39 7.75 -9.53 5.58
CA GLN A 39 8.42 -8.29 5.19
C GLN A 39 8.03 -7.89 3.76
N LEU A 40 7.81 -6.60 3.54
CA LEU A 40 7.58 -5.98 2.23
C LEU A 40 8.39 -4.68 2.15
N GLY A 41 9.54 -4.71 1.51
CA GLY A 41 10.47 -3.59 1.51
C GLY A 41 10.85 -3.17 2.94
N ALA A 42 10.66 -1.90 3.26
CA ALA A 42 10.88 -1.33 4.60
C ALA A 42 9.79 -1.66 5.61
N PHE A 43 8.69 -2.28 5.20
CA PHE A 43 7.50 -2.49 6.02
C PHE A 43 7.35 -3.93 6.46
N ILE A 44 6.47 -4.12 7.43
CA ILE A 44 6.04 -5.43 7.92
C ILE A 44 4.52 -5.54 7.71
N LEU A 45 4.09 -6.61 7.08
CA LEU A 45 2.69 -6.97 6.96
C LEU A 45 2.28 -7.71 8.24
N PRO A 46 1.27 -7.21 8.99
CA PRO A 46 0.80 -7.88 10.19
C PRO A 46 0.19 -9.26 9.90
N PRO A 47 0.06 -10.16 10.89
CA PRO A 47 -0.44 -11.51 10.69
C PRO A 47 -1.85 -11.58 10.10
N PHE A 48 -2.68 -10.56 10.34
CA PHE A 48 -4.06 -10.47 9.85
C PHE A 48 -4.17 -9.84 8.45
N GLN A 49 -3.04 -9.43 7.85
CA GLN A 49 -3.04 -8.86 6.50
C GLN A 49 -3.29 -9.94 5.46
N ARG A 50 -4.33 -9.74 4.62
CA ARG A 50 -4.65 -10.65 3.52
C ARG A 50 -3.53 -10.72 2.48
N GLU A 51 -3.55 -11.73 1.63
CA GLU A 51 -2.62 -11.83 0.50
C GLU A 51 -2.83 -10.72 -0.53
N ALA A 52 -1.78 -10.42 -1.29
CA ALA A 52 -1.88 -9.52 -2.43
C ALA A 52 -2.68 -10.20 -3.55
N VAL A 53 -3.65 -9.48 -4.10
CA VAL A 53 -4.61 -10.03 -5.08
C VAL A 53 -4.65 -9.27 -6.41
N TRP A 54 -3.87 -8.19 -6.55
CA TRP A 54 -3.86 -7.41 -7.78
C TRP A 54 -3.36 -8.23 -8.96
N ARG A 55 -4.09 -8.15 -10.07
CA ARG A 55 -3.65 -8.69 -11.36
C ARG A 55 -2.53 -7.82 -11.91
N GLU A 56 -1.72 -8.38 -12.81
CA GLU A 56 -0.61 -7.66 -13.45
C GLU A 56 -1.06 -6.34 -14.10
N SER A 57 -2.21 -6.34 -14.77
CA SER A 57 -2.76 -5.12 -15.39
C SER A 57 -2.98 -3.97 -14.40
N GLN A 58 -3.37 -4.27 -13.15
CA GLN A 58 -3.54 -3.27 -12.10
C GLN A 58 -2.18 -2.76 -11.59
N LYS A 59 -1.20 -3.65 -11.50
CA LYS A 59 0.18 -3.28 -11.13
C LYS A 59 0.80 -2.40 -12.23
N VAL A 60 0.65 -2.77 -13.50
CA VAL A 60 1.10 -1.96 -14.66
C VAL A 60 0.48 -0.57 -14.63
N ALA A 61 -0.84 -0.48 -14.44
CA ALA A 61 -1.54 0.82 -14.38
C ALA A 61 -1.04 1.72 -13.23
N LEU A 62 -0.70 1.12 -12.08
CA LEU A 62 -0.08 1.85 -10.97
C LEU A 62 1.28 2.42 -11.38
N ILE A 63 2.17 1.60 -11.94
CA ILE A 63 3.51 2.04 -12.34
C ILE A 63 3.43 3.13 -13.42
N GLU A 64 2.53 2.99 -14.39
CA GLU A 64 2.27 4.04 -15.37
C GLU A 64 1.83 5.35 -14.70
N SER A 65 0.94 5.26 -13.70
CA SER A 65 0.49 6.44 -12.95
C SER A 65 1.64 7.16 -12.25
N VAL A 66 2.62 6.41 -11.70
CA VAL A 66 3.83 6.98 -11.10
C VAL A 66 4.63 7.77 -12.12
N PHE A 67 4.88 7.20 -13.31
CA PHE A 67 5.67 7.87 -14.36
C PHE A 67 4.92 9.07 -14.99
N ILE A 68 3.60 9.01 -15.11
CA ILE A 68 2.78 10.11 -15.63
C ILE A 68 2.64 11.24 -14.58
N GLY A 69 2.92 10.97 -13.30
CA GLY A 69 2.74 11.93 -12.21
C GLY A 69 1.29 12.06 -11.74
N LEU A 70 0.45 11.06 -11.98
CA LEU A 70 -0.92 11.02 -11.49
C LEU A 70 -0.96 10.64 -10.00
N PRO A 71 -1.96 11.12 -9.23
CA PRO A 71 -2.19 10.64 -7.89
C PRO A 71 -2.52 9.13 -7.91
N PHE A 72 -1.72 8.33 -7.24
CA PHE A 72 -1.89 6.87 -7.15
C PHE A 72 -2.27 6.39 -5.75
N GLY A 73 -2.82 7.31 -4.93
CA GLY A 73 -3.26 7.05 -3.58
C GLY A 73 -2.17 7.27 -2.54
N GLY A 74 -2.38 6.74 -1.36
CA GLY A 74 -1.46 6.82 -0.24
C GLY A 74 -1.31 5.47 0.46
N TYR A 75 -0.62 5.44 1.61
CA TYR A 75 -0.53 4.27 2.46
C TYR A 75 -0.60 4.66 3.93
N VAL A 76 -0.92 3.69 4.79
CA VAL A 76 -0.98 3.87 6.24
C VAL A 76 0.00 2.91 6.90
N VAL A 77 0.89 3.46 7.73
CA VAL A 77 1.89 2.68 8.47
C VAL A 77 1.84 3.02 9.95
N ASN A 78 2.01 2.01 10.79
CA ASN A 78 2.15 2.19 12.23
C ASN A 78 3.63 2.26 12.62
N HIS A 79 4.02 3.32 13.31
CA HIS A 79 5.38 3.41 13.88
C HIS A 79 5.46 2.89 15.33
N GLY A 80 4.29 2.67 15.98
CA GLY A 80 4.24 2.39 17.41
C GLY A 80 4.63 3.58 18.27
N SER A 81 4.59 3.44 19.58
CA SER A 81 5.08 4.46 20.52
C SER A 81 6.61 4.54 20.53
N ARG A 82 7.28 3.44 20.18
CA ARG A 82 8.74 3.31 20.07
C ARG A 82 9.13 2.60 18.79
N LEU A 83 10.06 3.20 18.04
CA LEU A 83 10.63 2.59 16.85
C LEU A 83 11.30 1.25 17.19
N GLY A 84 11.01 0.21 16.43
CA GLY A 84 11.46 -1.17 16.69
C GLY A 84 10.61 -1.94 17.70
N GLY A 85 9.51 -1.36 18.20
CA GLY A 85 8.50 -2.07 19.00
C GLY A 85 7.75 -3.15 18.20
N PRO A 86 6.94 -4.00 18.88
CA PRO A 86 6.30 -5.18 18.25
C PRO A 86 5.50 -4.88 16.99
N ALA A 87 4.71 -3.82 16.99
CA ALA A 87 3.87 -3.41 15.84
C ALA A 87 4.52 -2.29 14.99
N SER A 88 5.82 -2.02 15.19
CA SER A 88 6.53 -0.99 14.45
C SER A 88 6.65 -1.38 12.97
N LEU A 89 6.39 -0.39 12.08
CA LEU A 89 6.37 -0.53 10.62
C LEU A 89 5.29 -1.48 10.08
N TRP A 90 4.25 -1.78 10.87
CA TRP A 90 3.09 -2.48 10.31
C TRP A 90 2.42 -1.63 9.24
N LEU A 91 2.37 -2.16 8.03
CA LEU A 91 1.67 -1.57 6.89
C LEU A 91 0.19 -1.93 6.99
N LEU A 92 -0.65 -0.96 7.32
CA LEU A 92 -2.09 -1.18 7.54
C LEU A 92 -2.92 -0.97 6.26
N ASP A 93 -2.48 -0.07 5.38
CA ASP A 93 -3.04 0.09 4.03
C ASP A 93 -1.93 0.35 3.02
N GLY A 94 -2.22 0.05 1.76
CA GLY A 94 -1.28 0.25 0.66
C GLY A 94 -0.47 -1.00 0.28
N GLN A 95 -0.76 -2.17 0.85
CA GLN A 95 -0.06 -3.42 0.54
C GLN A 95 0.01 -3.68 -0.97
N GLN A 96 -1.12 -3.61 -1.69
CA GLN A 96 -1.16 -3.90 -3.12
C GLN A 96 -0.23 -2.97 -3.91
N ARG A 97 -0.24 -1.69 -3.55
CA ARG A 97 0.60 -0.66 -4.16
C ARG A 97 2.08 -0.91 -3.89
N TRP A 98 2.44 -1.17 -2.63
CA TRP A 98 3.83 -1.48 -2.28
C TRP A 98 4.31 -2.80 -2.89
N THR A 99 3.46 -3.82 -2.97
CA THR A 99 3.77 -5.08 -3.67
C THR A 99 4.08 -4.80 -5.14
N ALA A 100 3.25 -4.02 -5.84
CA ALA A 100 3.48 -3.67 -7.23
C ALA A 100 4.78 -2.87 -7.45
N LEU A 101 5.06 -1.89 -6.57
CA LEU A 101 6.29 -1.09 -6.62
C LEU A 101 7.54 -1.97 -6.40
N THR A 102 7.49 -2.89 -5.42
CA THR A 102 8.59 -3.80 -5.10
C THR A 102 8.82 -4.80 -6.23
N GLU A 103 7.77 -5.48 -6.69
CA GLU A 103 7.89 -6.43 -7.80
C GLU A 103 8.42 -5.78 -9.09
N PHE A 104 8.02 -4.53 -9.38
CA PHE A 104 8.52 -3.83 -10.55
C PHE A 104 10.02 -3.58 -10.47
N VAL A 105 10.57 -3.12 -9.33
CA VAL A 105 12.01 -2.89 -9.19
C VAL A 105 12.83 -4.18 -9.08
N GLU A 106 12.18 -5.32 -8.91
CA GLU A 106 12.74 -6.68 -8.95
C GLU A 106 12.60 -7.35 -10.32
N ASP A 107 12.24 -6.61 -11.38
CA ASP A 107 11.98 -7.10 -12.73
C ASP A 107 10.83 -8.12 -12.83
N GLY A 108 9.88 -8.09 -11.88
CA GLY A 108 8.78 -9.04 -11.77
C GLY A 108 7.73 -8.95 -12.89
N PHE A 109 7.62 -7.80 -13.55
CA PHE A 109 6.75 -7.59 -14.72
C PHE A 109 7.22 -6.39 -15.55
N ALA A 110 6.79 -6.35 -16.81
CA ALA A 110 7.14 -5.28 -17.74
C ALA A 110 6.06 -4.19 -17.80
N VAL A 111 6.47 -2.93 -17.94
CA VAL A 111 5.61 -1.78 -18.22
C VAL A 111 6.04 -1.19 -19.55
N ARG A 112 5.11 -1.08 -20.51
CA ARG A 112 5.38 -0.68 -21.90
C ARG A 112 6.52 -1.48 -22.55
N GLY A 113 6.56 -2.78 -22.24
CA GLY A 113 7.56 -3.71 -22.78
C GLY A 113 8.95 -3.59 -22.19
N ARG A 114 9.13 -2.86 -21.08
CA ARG A 114 10.41 -2.74 -20.36
C ARG A 114 10.26 -3.18 -18.91
N VAL A 115 11.23 -3.92 -18.42
CA VAL A 115 11.42 -4.22 -16.99
C VAL A 115 12.30 -3.14 -16.35
N TRP A 116 12.35 -3.11 -15.03
CA TRP A 116 13.09 -2.09 -14.27
C TRP A 116 14.56 -1.98 -14.66
N SER A 117 15.27 -3.10 -14.81
CA SER A 117 16.70 -3.13 -15.12
C SER A 117 17.01 -2.57 -16.53
N GLU A 118 16.03 -2.49 -17.42
CA GLU A 118 16.14 -1.93 -18.78
C GLU A 118 15.88 -0.42 -18.83
N LEU A 119 15.42 0.18 -17.72
CA LEU A 119 15.19 1.61 -17.64
C LEU A 119 16.53 2.35 -17.51
N ASP A 120 16.61 3.54 -18.10
CA ASP A 120 17.75 4.39 -17.90
C ASP A 120 17.80 4.98 -16.49
N ARG A 121 18.93 5.61 -16.15
CA ARG A 121 19.14 6.16 -14.80
C ARG A 121 18.21 7.31 -14.47
N GLU A 122 17.78 8.07 -15.46
CA GLU A 122 16.87 9.20 -15.27
C GLU A 122 15.47 8.72 -14.91
N ASP A 123 14.94 7.73 -15.63
CA ASP A 123 13.67 7.08 -15.32
C ASP A 123 13.68 6.42 -13.94
N GLN A 124 14.76 5.68 -13.63
CA GLN A 124 14.93 5.06 -12.32
C GLN A 124 15.01 6.11 -11.18
N PHE A 125 15.68 7.24 -11.42
CA PHE A 125 15.79 8.33 -10.46
C PHE A 125 14.43 9.00 -10.24
N LEU A 126 13.70 9.31 -11.31
CA LEU A 126 12.36 9.88 -11.26
C LEU A 126 11.43 8.98 -10.44
N PHE A 127 11.36 7.70 -10.75
CA PHE A 127 10.53 6.74 -10.05
C PHE A 127 10.85 6.69 -8.55
N ARG A 128 12.13 6.51 -8.21
CA ARG A 128 12.59 6.39 -6.82
C ARG A 128 12.32 7.63 -5.98
N ASN A 129 12.34 8.81 -6.59
CA ASN A 129 12.13 10.09 -5.91
C ASN A 129 10.67 10.59 -5.99
N THR A 130 9.81 9.89 -6.71
CA THR A 130 8.37 10.21 -6.70
C THR A 130 7.82 10.07 -5.29
N VAL A 131 7.09 11.10 -4.86
CA VAL A 131 6.51 11.18 -3.52
C VAL A 131 5.31 10.25 -3.42
N PHE A 132 5.30 9.42 -2.38
CA PHE A 132 4.18 8.57 -2.03
C PHE A 132 3.59 9.05 -0.70
N PRO A 133 2.37 9.63 -0.68
CA PRO A 133 1.74 10.13 0.52
C PRO A 133 1.56 9.03 1.57
N CYS A 134 1.95 9.33 2.80
CA CYS A 134 1.90 8.41 3.92
C CYS A 134 1.07 8.99 5.07
N HIS A 135 0.32 8.15 5.75
CA HIS A 135 -0.30 8.46 7.02
C HIS A 135 0.31 7.57 8.11
N VAL A 136 1.00 8.20 9.05
CA VAL A 136 1.67 7.50 10.15
C VAL A 136 0.77 7.52 11.38
N VAL A 137 0.47 6.33 11.92
CA VAL A 137 -0.19 6.18 13.23
C VAL A 137 0.81 5.63 14.25
N ARG A 138 0.49 5.77 15.56
CA ARG A 138 1.41 5.40 16.65
C ARG A 138 0.65 4.68 17.77
N TYR A 139 0.36 3.40 17.54
CA TYR A 139 -0.32 2.54 18.50
C TYR A 139 0.51 1.29 18.78
N ASP A 140 0.46 0.80 20.03
CA ASP A 140 1.10 -0.45 20.42
C ASP A 140 0.07 -1.57 20.65
N ASP A 141 -1.21 -1.22 20.78
CA ASP A 141 -2.31 -2.16 20.97
C ASP A 141 -2.73 -2.77 19.63
N GLU A 142 -2.53 -4.08 19.49
CA GLU A 142 -2.90 -4.84 18.29
C GLU A 142 -4.40 -4.78 17.98
N ALA A 143 -5.27 -4.75 19.01
CA ALA A 143 -6.71 -4.69 18.81
C ALA A 143 -7.13 -3.37 18.15
N VAL A 144 -6.51 -2.26 18.54
CA VAL A 144 -6.70 -0.93 17.94
C VAL A 144 -6.22 -0.93 16.48
N LEU A 145 -5.06 -1.54 16.20
CA LEU A 145 -4.49 -1.62 14.87
C LEU A 145 -5.34 -2.50 13.94
N ARG A 146 -5.91 -3.58 14.47
CA ARG A 146 -6.83 -4.45 13.72
C ARG A 146 -8.13 -3.72 13.39
N ASP A 147 -8.75 -3.01 14.35
CA ASP A 147 -9.95 -2.20 14.07
C ASP A 147 -9.67 -1.13 13.01
N LEU A 148 -8.51 -0.47 13.07
CA LEU A 148 -8.08 0.49 12.06
C LEU A 148 -7.92 -0.17 10.68
N TYR A 149 -7.25 -1.33 10.63
CA TYR A 149 -7.10 -2.10 9.41
C TYR A 149 -8.46 -2.47 8.79
N ASP A 150 -9.39 -2.99 9.59
CA ASP A 150 -10.71 -3.39 9.13
C ASP A 150 -11.50 -2.20 8.56
N ARG A 151 -11.40 -1.03 9.19
CA ARG A 151 -12.00 0.21 8.68
C ARG A 151 -11.40 0.67 7.36
N LEU A 152 -10.09 0.56 7.19
CA LEU A 152 -9.39 0.91 5.94
C LEU A 152 -9.70 -0.08 4.82
N ALA A 153 -9.76 -1.37 5.14
CA ALA A 153 -9.95 -2.44 4.16
C ALA A 153 -11.42 -2.58 3.69
N TYR A 154 -12.37 -2.34 4.59
CA TYR A 154 -13.80 -2.63 4.35
C TYR A 154 -14.71 -1.41 4.50
N GLY A 155 -14.20 -0.27 4.97
CA GLY A 155 -14.96 0.97 5.15
C GLY A 155 -15.25 1.74 3.86
N GLY A 156 -14.63 1.38 2.74
CA GLY A 156 -14.90 1.94 1.42
C GLY A 156 -16.04 1.20 0.71
N THR A 157 -16.80 1.92 -0.12
CA THR A 157 -17.77 1.27 -1.01
C THR A 157 -17.04 0.40 -2.02
N ALA A 158 -17.32 -0.89 -2.06
CA ALA A 158 -16.82 -1.76 -3.12
C ALA A 158 -17.36 -1.24 -4.47
N HIS A 159 -16.47 -0.87 -5.37
CA HIS A 159 -16.87 -0.63 -6.76
C HIS A 159 -17.35 -1.96 -7.31
N ALA A 160 -18.66 -2.06 -7.63
CA ALA A 160 -19.18 -3.20 -8.38
C ALA A 160 -18.44 -3.24 -9.74
N GLU A 161 -17.90 -4.42 -10.09
CA GLU A 161 -17.41 -4.62 -11.45
C GLU A 161 -18.61 -4.41 -12.39
N PRO A 162 -18.44 -3.68 -13.52
CA PRO A 162 -19.51 -3.55 -14.49
C PRO A 162 -19.90 -4.95 -14.95
N GLU A 163 -21.20 -5.29 -14.83
CA GLU A 163 -21.71 -6.55 -15.37
C GLU A 163 -21.36 -6.64 -16.87
N PRO A 164 -20.89 -7.80 -17.37
CA PRO A 164 -20.67 -7.97 -18.79
C PRO A 164 -21.99 -7.71 -19.51
N GLU A 165 -21.98 -6.76 -20.44
CA GLU A 165 -23.13 -6.44 -21.28
C GLU A 165 -23.70 -7.74 -21.87
N SER A 166 -24.91 -8.08 -21.44
CA SER A 166 -25.64 -9.20 -22.03
C SER A 166 -25.83 -8.90 -23.51
N SER A 167 -25.10 -9.64 -24.37
CA SER A 167 -25.29 -9.62 -25.81
C SER A 167 -26.75 -9.92 -26.12
N THR A 168 -27.53 -8.89 -26.38
CA THR A 168 -28.88 -9.03 -26.92
C THR A 168 -28.72 -9.63 -28.31
N SER A 169 -28.93 -10.95 -28.37
CA SER A 169 -29.11 -11.66 -29.62
C SER A 169 -30.34 -11.11 -30.33
N MET A 170 -30.15 -10.30 -31.34
CA MET A 170 -31.19 -10.07 -32.35
C MET A 170 -31.26 -11.36 -33.19
N ALA A 171 -32.28 -12.14 -32.94
CA ALA A 171 -32.72 -13.19 -33.87
C ALA A 171 -33.56 -12.56 -34.98
N PRO A 172 -33.61 -13.17 -36.17
CA PRO A 172 -34.06 -12.62 -37.46
C PRO A 172 -35.56 -12.36 -37.56
#